data_4d6b5fa965a919e134ae0f33ecd7875f
#
_entry.id   4d6b5fa965a919e134ae0f33ecd7875f
#
_cell.length_a   1.000
_cell.length_b   1.000
_cell.length_c   1.000
_cell.angle_alpha   90.00
_cell.angle_beta   90.00
_cell.angle_gamma   90.00
#
_symmetry.space_group_name_H-M   'P 1'
#
loop_
_entity.id
_entity.type
_entity.pdbx_description
1 polymer ?
#
loop_
_entity_poly.entity_id
_entity_poly.type
_entity_poly.pdbx_seq_one_letter_code
_entity_poly.pdbx_strand_id
1 'polypeptide(L)'
;MSETADPDDPVGYFLQDLTYHGKTERTREAYERVLREFESFIRTERGVTLADATQRGCMAWVHTLRGGRAPSTVASYASYLHRFYAYMTQVGVFEQNPMTLVLEEMDESIDTDPARREIMLPEMREFVADVEHPLDRAVVVTLLKTGMRVGELCNLDLRDLYLDDSEV
;
A
#
# COMPACT_ATOMS: atom_id res chain seq x y z
N MET A 1 -1.72 -1.26 32.02
CA MET A 1 -1.36 0.18 32.04
C MET A 1 -1.65 0.67 30.63
N SER A 2 -2.73 1.44 30.45
CA SER A 2 -3.03 2.05 29.17
C SER A 2 -1.99 3.13 28.93
N GLU A 3 -1.06 2.87 28.01
CA GLU A 3 -0.14 3.88 27.51
C GLU A 3 -1.00 4.92 26.79
N THR A 4 -1.08 6.09 27.38
CA THR A 4 -1.91 7.18 26.87
C THR A 4 -1.28 7.62 25.53
N ALA A 5 -2.09 7.64 24.47
CA ALA A 5 -1.67 8.18 23.19
C ALA A 5 -1.01 9.54 23.40
N ASP A 6 0.17 9.77 22.80
CA ASP A 6 0.80 11.08 22.84
C ASP A 6 -0.06 12.03 21.99
N PRO A 7 -0.75 13.00 22.59
CA PRO A 7 -1.59 13.93 21.84
C PRO A 7 -0.75 14.83 20.92
N ASP A 8 0.57 14.95 21.19
CA ASP A 8 1.48 15.78 20.40
C ASP A 8 2.02 15.05 19.15
N ASP A 9 2.01 13.68 19.14
CA ASP A 9 2.38 12.89 17.96
C ASP A 9 1.42 11.71 17.70
N PRO A 10 0.21 11.96 17.20
CA PRO A 10 -0.77 10.92 16.91
C PRO A 10 -0.31 9.95 15.81
N VAL A 11 0.56 10.39 14.90
CA VAL A 11 1.15 9.51 13.87
C VAL A 11 2.10 8.52 14.50
N GLY A 12 3.01 8.99 15.35
CA GLY A 12 3.96 8.12 16.07
C GLY A 12 3.24 7.08 16.94
N TYR A 13 2.19 7.48 17.65
CA TYR A 13 1.36 6.57 18.43
C TYR A 13 0.74 5.45 17.56
N PHE A 14 0.13 5.82 16.44
CA PHE A 14 -0.45 4.86 15.51
C PHE A 14 0.59 3.89 14.95
N LEU A 15 1.78 4.38 14.57
CA LEU A 15 2.87 3.57 14.04
C LEU A 15 3.42 2.57 15.08
N GLN A 16 3.48 2.97 16.34
CA GLN A 16 3.86 2.08 17.44
C GLN A 16 2.86 0.92 17.59
N ASP A 17 1.57 1.24 17.51
CA ASP A 17 0.52 0.22 17.59
C ASP A 17 0.54 -0.76 16.41
N LEU A 18 0.84 -0.28 15.20
CA LEU A 18 1.08 -1.16 14.05
C LEU A 18 2.20 -2.17 14.29
N THR A 19 3.22 -1.81 15.10
CA THR A 19 4.30 -2.72 15.48
C THR A 19 3.78 -3.81 16.40
N TYR A 20 2.98 -3.45 17.39
CA TYR A 20 2.35 -4.43 18.29
C TYR A 20 1.42 -5.40 17.56
N HIS A 21 0.79 -4.95 16.49
CA HIS A 21 -0.03 -5.79 15.61
C HIS A 21 0.78 -6.60 14.55
N GLY A 22 2.11 -6.63 14.69
CA GLY A 22 2.98 -7.44 13.83
C GLY A 22 3.06 -6.98 12.37
N LYS A 23 2.78 -5.70 12.09
CA LYS A 23 2.96 -5.15 10.75
C LYS A 23 4.43 -5.01 10.40
N THR A 24 4.77 -5.32 9.14
CA THR A 24 6.15 -5.23 8.65
C THR A 24 6.66 -3.79 8.66
N GLU A 25 7.98 -3.62 8.77
CA GLU A 25 8.63 -2.30 8.69
C GLU A 25 8.23 -1.55 7.42
N ARG A 26 8.27 -2.24 6.27
CA ARG A 26 7.84 -1.67 4.99
C ARG A 26 6.40 -1.11 5.03
N THR A 27 5.51 -1.79 5.75
CA THR A 27 4.12 -1.31 5.92
C THR A 27 4.09 -0.05 6.78
N ARG A 28 4.85 -0.02 7.87
CA ARG A 28 4.94 1.15 8.76
C ARG A 28 5.49 2.36 8.04
N GLU A 29 6.60 2.22 7.32
CA GLU A 29 7.19 3.29 6.49
C GLU A 29 6.20 3.83 5.46
N ALA A 30 5.39 2.95 4.84
CA ALA A 30 4.37 3.39 3.89
C ALA A 30 3.29 4.25 4.56
N TYR A 31 2.80 3.85 5.75
CA TYR A 31 1.87 4.67 6.54
C TYR A 31 2.51 5.99 6.97
N GLU A 32 3.70 5.95 7.55
CA GLU A 32 4.40 7.14 8.03
C GLU A 32 4.54 8.19 6.93
N ARG A 33 5.04 7.79 5.77
CA ARG A 33 5.20 8.69 4.63
C ARG A 33 3.88 9.36 4.24
N VAL A 34 2.80 8.60 4.15
CA VAL A 34 1.49 9.13 3.74
C VAL A 34 0.90 10.06 4.80
N LEU A 35 0.97 9.65 6.07
CA LEU A 35 0.40 10.41 7.17
C LEU A 35 1.17 11.72 7.41
N ARG A 36 2.51 11.69 7.34
CA ARG A 36 3.33 12.91 7.46
C ARG A 36 3.15 13.85 6.26
N GLU A 37 2.95 13.31 5.05
CA GLU A 37 2.62 14.11 3.87
C GLU A 37 1.27 14.84 4.06
N PHE A 38 0.25 14.14 4.55
CA PHE A 38 -1.04 14.74 4.85
C PHE A 38 -0.96 15.76 6.00
N GLU A 39 -0.25 15.44 7.08
CA GLU A 39 -0.04 16.34 8.20
C GLU A 39 0.60 17.66 7.76
N SER A 40 1.64 17.58 6.93
CA SER A 40 2.29 18.75 6.36
C SER A 40 1.34 19.57 5.48
N PHE A 41 0.57 18.90 4.62
CA PHE A 41 -0.41 19.54 3.76
C PHE A 41 -1.46 20.32 4.57
N ILE A 42 -2.09 19.64 5.54
CA ILE A 42 -3.20 20.26 6.29
C ILE A 42 -2.72 21.40 7.19
N ARG A 43 -1.51 21.27 7.73
CA ARG A 43 -0.87 22.35 8.53
C ARG A 43 -0.56 23.58 7.66
N THR A 44 0.00 23.36 6.47
CA THR A 44 0.40 24.44 5.56
C THR A 44 -0.79 25.12 4.90
N GLU A 45 -1.71 24.32 4.36
CA GLU A 45 -2.83 24.84 3.54
C GLU A 45 -4.04 25.28 4.37
N ARG A 46 -4.20 24.77 5.58
CA ARG A 46 -5.38 25.00 6.41
C ARG A 46 -5.07 25.53 7.80
N GLY A 47 -3.81 25.47 8.26
CA GLY A 47 -3.41 25.93 9.57
C GLY A 47 -4.01 25.12 10.72
N VAL A 48 -4.41 23.86 10.49
CA VAL A 48 -5.04 23.00 11.49
C VAL A 48 -4.22 21.76 11.77
N THR A 49 -4.51 21.09 12.87
CA THR A 49 -3.88 19.82 13.26
C THR A 49 -4.60 18.63 12.63
N LEU A 50 -4.02 17.43 12.77
CA LEU A 50 -4.68 16.19 12.34
C LEU A 50 -6.02 15.95 13.06
N ALA A 51 -6.12 16.35 14.34
CA ALA A 51 -7.35 16.19 15.13
C ALA A 51 -8.50 17.09 14.61
N ASP A 52 -8.15 18.26 14.07
CA ASP A 52 -9.11 19.25 13.57
C ASP A 52 -9.38 19.11 12.06
N ALA A 53 -8.87 18.05 11.44
CA ALA A 53 -9.06 17.80 10.03
C ALA A 53 -10.54 17.59 9.68
N THR A 54 -11.00 18.29 8.66
CA THR A 54 -12.37 18.18 8.16
C THR A 54 -12.43 17.32 6.91
N GLN A 55 -13.62 16.77 6.59
CA GLN A 55 -13.87 16.09 5.31
C GLN A 55 -13.39 16.94 4.13
N ARG A 56 -13.70 18.23 4.12
CA ARG A 56 -13.32 19.16 3.04
C ARG A 56 -11.79 19.31 2.92
N GLY A 57 -11.07 19.24 4.04
CA GLY A 57 -9.59 19.23 4.06
C GLY A 57 -9.03 17.95 3.44
N CYS A 58 -9.61 16.82 3.78
CA CYS A 58 -9.23 15.51 3.22
C CYS A 58 -9.52 15.43 1.71
N MET A 59 -10.70 15.89 1.26
CA MET A 59 -11.03 15.95 -0.16
C MET A 59 -10.07 16.85 -0.95
N ALA A 60 -9.70 18.02 -0.41
CA ALA A 60 -8.73 18.91 -1.04
C ALA A 60 -7.36 18.24 -1.20
N TRP A 61 -6.90 17.49 -0.21
CA TRP A 61 -5.66 16.72 -0.32
C TRP A 61 -5.75 15.63 -1.38
N VAL A 62 -6.82 14.82 -1.39
CA VAL A 62 -7.05 13.80 -2.41
C VAL A 62 -7.08 14.41 -3.81
N HIS A 63 -7.70 15.59 -3.98
CA HIS A 63 -7.69 16.31 -5.24
C HIS A 63 -6.27 16.70 -5.69
N THR A 64 -5.45 17.18 -4.76
CA THR A 64 -4.03 17.50 -5.05
C THR A 64 -3.25 16.27 -5.51
N LEU A 65 -3.48 15.11 -4.87
CA LEU A 65 -2.84 13.85 -5.25
C LEU A 65 -3.19 13.42 -6.69
N ARG A 66 -4.43 13.62 -7.11
CA ARG A 66 -4.90 13.29 -8.47
C ARG A 66 -4.16 14.05 -9.57
N GLY A 67 -3.61 15.22 -9.26
CA GLY A 67 -2.85 16.04 -10.22
C GLY A 67 -1.48 15.48 -10.60
N GLY A 68 -0.94 14.51 -9.87
CA GLY A 68 0.42 14.01 -10.12
C GLY A 68 0.65 12.54 -9.83
N ARG A 69 -0.38 11.78 -9.42
CA ARG A 69 -0.25 10.35 -9.05
C ARG A 69 -1.25 9.48 -9.80
N ALA A 70 -0.88 8.21 -10.01
CA ALA A 70 -1.78 7.22 -10.59
C ALA A 70 -3.03 7.01 -9.69
N PRO A 71 -4.21 6.73 -10.27
CA PRO A 71 -5.45 6.51 -9.52
C PRO A 71 -5.33 5.46 -8.42
N SER A 72 -4.63 4.35 -8.67
CA SER A 72 -4.38 3.30 -7.68
C SER A 72 -3.53 3.78 -6.50
N THR A 73 -2.58 4.68 -6.73
CA THR A 73 -1.78 5.31 -5.67
C THR A 73 -2.64 6.24 -4.83
N VAL A 74 -3.49 7.05 -5.45
CA VAL A 74 -4.44 7.94 -4.75
C VAL A 74 -5.38 7.12 -3.87
N ALA A 75 -5.95 6.04 -4.39
CA ALA A 75 -6.81 5.12 -3.62
C ALA A 75 -6.08 4.52 -2.41
N SER A 76 -4.83 4.08 -2.59
CA SER A 76 -4.01 3.55 -1.49
C SER A 76 -3.75 4.60 -0.41
N TYR A 77 -3.44 5.83 -0.79
CA TYR A 77 -3.19 6.93 0.14
C TYR A 77 -4.44 7.30 0.94
N ALA A 78 -5.59 7.40 0.25
CA ALA A 78 -6.87 7.63 0.90
C ALA A 78 -7.24 6.51 1.88
N SER A 79 -6.98 5.25 1.52
CA SER A 79 -7.20 4.09 2.39
C SER A 79 -6.30 4.11 3.64
N TYR A 80 -5.02 4.51 3.51
CA TYR A 80 -4.13 4.65 4.66
C TYR A 80 -4.61 5.73 5.62
N LEU A 81 -5.00 6.89 5.08
CA LEU A 81 -5.52 7.99 5.87
C LEU A 81 -6.83 7.62 6.57
N HIS A 82 -7.76 6.97 5.86
CA HIS A 82 -9.01 6.48 6.47
C HIS A 82 -8.75 5.51 7.61
N ARG A 83 -7.84 4.55 7.43
CA ARG A 83 -7.50 3.56 8.47
C ARG A 83 -6.88 4.22 9.70
N PHE A 84 -6.03 5.21 9.51
CA PHE A 84 -5.48 6.01 10.61
C PHE A 84 -6.60 6.70 11.40
N TYR A 85 -7.49 7.44 10.74
CA TYR A 85 -8.59 8.11 11.42
C TYR A 85 -9.57 7.14 12.08
N ALA A 86 -9.88 6.02 11.43
CA ALA A 86 -10.73 4.97 12.01
C ALA A 86 -10.13 4.44 13.30
N TYR A 87 -8.83 4.15 13.32
CA TYR A 87 -8.13 3.71 14.51
C TYR A 87 -8.14 4.79 15.61
N MET A 88 -7.76 6.03 15.29
CA MET A 88 -7.68 7.13 16.25
C MET A 88 -9.05 7.46 16.85
N THR A 89 -10.12 7.30 16.07
CA THR A 89 -11.50 7.43 16.56
C THR A 89 -11.87 6.26 17.46
N GLN A 90 -11.49 5.04 17.09
CA GLN A 90 -11.79 3.83 17.88
C GLN A 90 -11.11 3.87 19.26
N VAL A 91 -9.88 4.38 19.34
CA VAL A 91 -9.16 4.51 20.62
C VAL A 91 -9.53 5.78 21.39
N GLY A 92 -10.41 6.62 20.85
CA GLY A 92 -10.95 7.81 21.51
C GLY A 92 -10.01 9.02 21.52
N VAL A 93 -8.99 9.04 20.66
CA VAL A 93 -8.08 10.19 20.51
C VAL A 93 -8.70 11.26 19.62
N PHE A 94 -9.41 10.84 18.56
CA PHE A 94 -10.18 11.75 17.70
C PHE A 94 -11.68 11.52 17.85
N GLU A 95 -12.47 12.58 17.69
CA GLU A 95 -13.92 12.50 17.83
C GLU A 95 -14.61 11.83 16.64
N GLN A 96 -14.05 11.99 15.43
CA GLN A 96 -14.67 11.50 14.20
C GLN A 96 -13.64 11.15 13.14
N ASN A 97 -14.06 10.35 12.16
CA ASN A 97 -13.26 10.01 11.00
C ASN A 97 -13.71 10.87 9.79
N PRO A 98 -12.93 11.89 9.38
CA PRO A 98 -13.29 12.78 8.28
C PRO A 98 -13.16 12.10 6.90
N MET A 99 -12.60 10.89 6.83
CA MET A 99 -12.37 10.17 5.57
C MET A 99 -13.54 9.26 5.16
N THR A 100 -14.52 9.01 6.03
CA THR A 100 -15.60 8.05 5.76
C THR A 100 -16.35 8.40 4.46
N LEU A 101 -16.90 9.61 4.36
CA LEU A 101 -17.60 10.07 3.15
C LEU A 101 -16.66 10.27 1.95
N VAL A 102 -15.39 10.62 2.19
CA VAL A 102 -14.40 10.78 1.11
C VAL A 102 -14.17 9.47 0.38
N LEU A 103 -14.08 8.34 1.10
CA LEU A 103 -13.93 7.02 0.47
C LEU A 103 -15.18 6.60 -0.29
N GLU A 104 -16.37 6.82 0.25
CA GLU A 104 -17.63 6.52 -0.43
C GLU A 104 -17.73 7.25 -1.77
N GLU A 105 -17.42 8.55 -1.79
CA GLU A 105 -17.39 9.36 -3.03
C GLU A 105 -16.27 8.91 -4.00
N MET A 106 -15.16 8.37 -3.48
CA MET A 106 -14.07 7.86 -4.32
C MET A 106 -14.41 6.53 -4.98
N ASP A 107 -15.07 5.62 -4.28
CA ASP A 107 -15.47 4.31 -4.83
C ASP A 107 -16.41 4.46 -6.03
N GLU A 108 -17.27 5.47 -6.02
CA GLU A 108 -18.13 5.80 -7.15
C GLU A 108 -17.35 6.34 -8.37
N SER A 109 -16.14 6.87 -8.18
CA SER A 109 -15.35 7.55 -9.20
C SER A 109 -14.17 6.75 -9.75
N ILE A 110 -13.82 5.62 -9.14
CA ILE A 110 -12.70 4.77 -9.58
C ILE A 110 -13.22 3.75 -10.58
N ASP A 111 -13.00 4.04 -11.87
CA ASP A 111 -13.07 3.03 -12.92
C ASP A 111 -11.92 2.03 -12.68
N THR A 112 -12.28 0.88 -12.09
CA THR A 112 -11.33 -0.14 -11.60
C THR A 112 -10.90 -1.12 -12.69
N ASP A 113 -11.08 -0.78 -13.96
CA ASP A 113 -10.53 -1.61 -15.03
C ASP A 113 -9.08 -1.18 -15.34
N PRO A 114 -8.07 -1.77 -14.66
CA PRO A 114 -6.70 -1.58 -15.10
C PRO A 114 -6.61 -2.22 -16.47
N ALA A 115 -6.28 -1.44 -17.49
CA ALA A 115 -5.95 -1.94 -18.82
C ALA A 115 -4.76 -2.91 -18.72
N ARG A 116 -5.04 -4.14 -18.25
CA ARG A 116 -4.08 -5.23 -18.24
C ARG A 116 -3.92 -5.70 -19.67
N ARG A 117 -2.74 -5.42 -20.24
CA ARG A 117 -2.37 -6.03 -21.52
C ARG A 117 -2.23 -7.53 -21.31
N GLU A 118 -3.06 -8.30 -21.98
CA GLU A 118 -2.87 -9.74 -22.08
C GLU A 118 -1.68 -10.00 -23.02
N ILE A 119 -0.69 -10.73 -22.50
CA ILE A 119 0.46 -11.17 -23.29
C ILE A 119 0.12 -12.53 -23.85
N MET A 120 0.11 -12.63 -25.17
CA MET A 120 -0.22 -13.90 -25.86
C MET A 120 0.92 -14.91 -25.72
N LEU A 121 0.59 -16.20 -25.71
CA LEU A 121 1.55 -17.28 -25.51
C LEU A 121 2.76 -17.25 -26.49
N PRO A 122 2.61 -16.93 -27.78
CA PRO A 122 3.75 -16.78 -28.70
C PRO A 122 4.71 -15.65 -28.28
N GLU A 123 4.16 -14.50 -27.92
CA GLU A 123 4.91 -13.31 -27.45
C GLU A 123 5.69 -13.63 -26.16
N MET A 124 5.10 -14.39 -25.26
CA MET A 124 5.74 -14.83 -24.02
C MET A 124 6.88 -15.83 -24.30
N ARG A 125 6.73 -16.73 -25.27
CA ARG A 125 7.79 -17.67 -25.67
C ARG A 125 8.99 -16.94 -26.28
N GLU A 126 8.72 -15.95 -27.13
CA GLU A 126 9.75 -15.09 -27.72
C GLU A 126 10.52 -14.34 -26.62
N PHE A 127 9.80 -13.70 -25.70
CA PHE A 127 10.41 -13.04 -24.54
C PHE A 127 11.32 -13.97 -23.73
N VAL A 128 10.89 -15.19 -23.42
CA VAL A 128 11.71 -16.16 -22.68
C VAL A 128 12.93 -16.60 -23.47
N ALA A 129 12.81 -16.72 -24.81
CA ALA A 129 13.93 -17.08 -25.67
C ALA A 129 15.02 -16.03 -25.71
N ASP A 130 14.65 -14.73 -25.63
CA ASP A 130 15.57 -13.60 -25.64
C ASP A 130 16.32 -13.41 -24.31
N VAL A 131 15.91 -14.09 -23.23
CA VAL A 131 16.64 -14.06 -21.96
C VAL A 131 17.88 -14.96 -22.06
N GLU A 132 19.04 -14.37 -22.29
CA GLU A 132 20.29 -15.10 -22.54
C GLU A 132 20.87 -15.76 -21.28
N HIS A 133 20.84 -15.05 -20.14
CA HIS A 133 21.46 -15.54 -18.92
C HIS A 133 20.65 -16.70 -18.29
N PRO A 134 21.25 -17.87 -18.03
CA PRO A 134 20.53 -19.06 -17.56
C PRO A 134 19.75 -18.84 -16.26
N LEU A 135 20.34 -18.13 -15.30
CA LEU A 135 19.70 -17.85 -14.01
C LEU A 135 18.47 -16.94 -14.20
N ASP A 136 18.59 -15.89 -15.03
CA ASP A 136 17.48 -14.99 -15.28
C ASP A 136 16.35 -15.71 -16.00
N ARG A 137 16.69 -16.58 -16.96
CA ARG A 137 15.71 -17.45 -17.65
C ARG A 137 15.03 -18.39 -16.66
N ALA A 138 15.77 -19.01 -15.74
CA ALA A 138 15.20 -19.88 -14.71
C ALA A 138 14.22 -19.11 -13.81
N VAL A 139 14.59 -17.91 -13.35
CA VAL A 139 13.72 -17.02 -12.55
C VAL A 139 12.43 -16.70 -13.34
N VAL A 140 12.55 -16.23 -14.57
CA VAL A 140 11.40 -15.86 -15.41
C VAL A 140 10.48 -17.06 -15.65
N VAL A 141 11.03 -18.20 -16.03
CA VAL A 141 10.26 -19.42 -16.30
C VAL A 141 9.55 -19.92 -15.03
N THR A 142 10.23 -19.87 -13.89
CA THR A 142 9.64 -20.27 -12.61
C THR A 142 8.44 -19.37 -12.26
N LEU A 143 8.60 -18.04 -12.36
CA LEU A 143 7.51 -17.10 -12.10
C LEU A 143 6.32 -17.30 -13.06
N LEU A 144 6.59 -17.53 -14.37
CA LEU A 144 5.57 -17.75 -15.36
C LEU A 144 4.79 -19.06 -15.16
N LYS A 145 5.50 -20.14 -14.76
CA LYS A 145 4.87 -21.46 -14.58
C LYS A 145 4.12 -21.61 -13.26
N THR A 146 4.59 -20.94 -12.20
CA THR A 146 4.03 -21.13 -10.87
C THR A 146 3.07 -20.01 -10.46
N GLY A 147 3.19 -18.82 -11.07
CA GLY A 147 2.44 -17.63 -10.68
C GLY A 147 2.82 -17.09 -9.30
N MET A 148 3.92 -17.57 -8.71
CA MET A 148 4.38 -17.09 -7.41
C MET A 148 4.86 -15.63 -7.47
N ARG A 149 4.80 -14.96 -6.33
CA ARG A 149 5.32 -13.59 -6.22
C ARG A 149 6.85 -13.59 -6.12
N VAL A 150 7.47 -12.50 -6.59
CA VAL A 150 8.94 -12.34 -6.51
C VAL A 150 9.47 -12.58 -5.09
N GLY A 151 8.78 -12.10 -4.05
CA GLY A 151 9.18 -12.35 -2.66
C GLY A 151 9.10 -13.82 -2.24
N GLU A 152 8.17 -14.57 -2.79
CA GLU A 152 8.04 -16.02 -2.56
C GLU A 152 9.19 -16.77 -3.26
N LEU A 153 9.53 -16.37 -4.49
CA LEU A 153 10.66 -16.91 -5.21
C LEU A 153 12.00 -16.65 -4.46
N CYS A 154 12.20 -15.44 -3.95
CA CYS A 154 13.42 -15.09 -3.20
C CYS A 154 13.57 -15.85 -1.87
N ASN A 155 12.48 -16.37 -1.34
CA ASN A 155 12.46 -17.16 -0.10
C ASN A 155 12.47 -18.69 -0.34
N LEU A 156 12.51 -19.14 -1.61
CA LEU A 156 12.65 -20.56 -1.92
C LEU A 156 13.98 -21.10 -1.41
N ASP A 157 13.92 -22.25 -0.74
CA ASP A 157 15.07 -23.02 -0.31
C ASP A 157 15.15 -24.32 -1.14
N LEU A 158 16.34 -24.92 -1.22
CA LEU A 158 16.52 -26.19 -1.95
C LEU A 158 15.61 -27.31 -1.43
N ARG A 159 15.26 -27.29 -0.16
CA ARG A 159 14.32 -28.25 0.46
C ARG A 159 12.88 -28.13 -0.03
N ASP A 160 12.54 -26.97 -0.64
CA ASP A 160 11.20 -26.72 -1.21
C ASP A 160 11.08 -27.23 -2.65
N LEU A 161 12.21 -27.72 -3.22
CA LEU A 161 12.28 -28.27 -4.56
C LEU A 161 12.24 -29.81 -4.51
N TYR A 162 11.21 -30.37 -5.08
CA TYR A 162 11.14 -31.82 -5.35
C TYR A 162 11.71 -32.05 -6.75
N LEU A 163 12.99 -32.40 -6.82
CA LEU A 163 13.63 -32.82 -8.06
C LEU A 163 13.44 -34.33 -8.16
N ASP A 164 12.56 -34.76 -9.04
CA ASP A 164 12.37 -36.17 -9.34
C ASP A 164 13.52 -36.64 -10.24
N ASP A 165 14.39 -37.51 -9.73
CA ASP A 165 15.58 -38.04 -10.44
C ASP A 165 15.20 -38.98 -11.62
N SER A 166 13.91 -39.09 -11.97
CA SER A 166 13.40 -40.07 -12.93
C SER A 166 13.39 -39.64 -14.39
N GLU A 167 13.84 -38.41 -14.73
CA GLU A 167 13.98 -37.95 -16.11
C GLU A 167 15.35 -37.28 -16.37
N VAL A 168 16.39 -38.08 -16.50
CA VAL A 168 17.64 -37.71 -17.16
C VAL A 168 17.83 -38.65 -18.36
#